data_4255a5260bf084accb242117c92f20c1
#
_entry.id   4255a5260bf084accb242117c92f20c1
#
_cell.length_a   1.000
_cell.length_b   1.000
_cell.length_c   1.000
_cell.angle_alpha   90.00
_cell.angle_beta   90.00
_cell.angle_gamma   90.00
#
_symmetry.space_group_name_H-M   'P 1'
#
loop_
_entity.id
_entity.type
_entity.pdbx_description
1 polymer ?
#
loop_
_entity_poly.entity_id
_entity_poly.type
_entity_poly.pdbx_seq_one_letter_code
_entity_poly.pdbx_strand_id
1 'polypeptide(L)'
;MFVTQQTRDGRVSRLLDTVRKVYEFLTEETTLEAMSGMRETLAKIALMTSGAVQFIKNYSATEGFCTSITLTYTSVNVTWYQGRDQGRDVEYEARDVSIAYIEMLDDLMQQYRRHEDRGVQVDAFRVLEDLDLDGFARARGVGLNRTKRCLDGSRKEVLTDIINWIYDTGENVPRILWLRGRAGKGKSVIARTIALWFKNTGGVGSCFCFSRDWQAEHLEEKMFRTVSCDLPERDPAFRRALADAVAKDDALKTTSDIVLQWKRFLSEPLHKISGHIVGNVLIVVDALDESGAELSRRHLLSVLAPAQTANLPRNVRILVTSRTLPDIERVLNAAQHVRATSSDDVSAGLSERDIRLYIMKRMGHLRGIGSAEVHGISQKAEGLFEWARPACEFVNPSGVKNGPVKERFDNVMHLRSGGGLLDAMYRAILEDSIPKDETTLTQFRSVMQQIMSALEPLHMDVLNKMRCHFPGRKDHYVIIAVLERMAPVLSGITDRSSPVRPLHASFYDFLMDHSRSGIYFIDTSDATGLAFATLQILCDNLQFNICRLESSYLANAEVPDLSERIKKNIPHHL
;
A
#
# COMPACT_ATOMS: atom_id res chain seq x y z
N MET A 1 38.53 -17.47 -19.15
CA MET A 1 37.08 -17.34 -19.39
C MET A 1 36.33 -18.64 -19.14
N PHE A 2 36.67 -19.77 -19.74
CA PHE A 2 35.94 -21.03 -19.56
C PHE A 2 35.89 -21.57 -18.11
N VAL A 3 36.95 -21.44 -17.33
CA VAL A 3 37.03 -21.97 -15.94
C VAL A 3 36.11 -21.17 -14.98
N THR A 4 35.89 -19.87 -15.21
CA THR A 4 35.03 -19.03 -14.40
C THR A 4 33.54 -19.34 -14.61
N GLN A 5 33.12 -19.64 -15.83
CA GLN A 5 31.75 -19.96 -16.16
C GLN A 5 31.32 -21.32 -15.56
N GLN A 6 32.18 -22.33 -15.68
CA GLN A 6 31.96 -23.67 -15.09
C GLN A 6 31.85 -23.64 -13.56
N THR A 7 32.57 -22.72 -12.89
CA THR A 7 32.49 -22.54 -11.45
C THR A 7 31.19 -21.82 -11.02
N ARG A 8 30.65 -20.93 -11.84
CA ARG A 8 29.37 -20.25 -11.62
C ARG A 8 28.19 -21.20 -11.81
N ASP A 9 28.20 -21.94 -12.90
CA ASP A 9 27.19 -22.93 -13.22
C ASP A 9 27.13 -24.00 -12.10
N GLY A 10 28.28 -24.37 -11.55
CA GLY A 10 28.35 -25.28 -10.41
C GLY A 10 27.75 -24.74 -9.10
N ARG A 11 27.71 -23.42 -8.90
CA ARG A 11 27.10 -22.80 -7.70
C ARG A 11 25.60 -22.60 -7.84
N VAL A 12 25.14 -22.13 -8.98
CA VAL A 12 23.71 -22.08 -9.29
C VAL A 12 23.13 -23.49 -9.27
N SER A 13 23.86 -24.49 -9.75
CA SER A 13 23.46 -25.90 -9.64
C SER A 13 23.35 -26.35 -8.18
N ARG A 14 24.30 -25.96 -7.30
CA ARG A 14 24.20 -26.24 -5.86
C ARG A 14 23.02 -25.55 -5.20
N LEU A 15 22.74 -24.29 -5.57
CA LEU A 15 21.55 -23.58 -5.07
C LEU A 15 20.27 -24.29 -5.51
N LEU A 16 20.20 -24.77 -6.74
CA LEU A 16 19.08 -25.59 -7.25
C LEU A 16 18.92 -26.88 -6.45
N ASP A 17 20.02 -27.57 -6.15
CA ASP A 17 19.99 -28.79 -5.36
C ASP A 17 19.55 -28.54 -3.92
N THR A 18 19.98 -27.41 -3.34
CA THR A 18 19.53 -26.98 -2.00
C THR A 18 18.03 -26.65 -2.01
N VAL A 19 17.55 -25.89 -2.98
CA VAL A 19 16.11 -25.60 -3.16
C VAL A 19 15.30 -26.89 -3.33
N ARG A 20 15.81 -27.87 -4.09
CA ARG A 20 15.16 -29.17 -4.27
C ARG A 20 15.07 -29.94 -2.94
N LYS A 21 16.16 -30.02 -2.17
CA LYS A 21 16.16 -30.68 -0.85
C LYS A 21 15.18 -30.04 0.12
N VAL A 22 15.12 -28.70 0.14
CA VAL A 22 14.13 -27.98 0.96
C VAL A 22 12.70 -28.29 0.51
N TYR A 23 12.47 -28.39 -0.79
CA TYR A 23 11.16 -28.71 -1.33
C TYR A 23 10.73 -30.17 -0.99
N GLU A 24 11.63 -31.14 -1.19
CA GLU A 24 11.41 -32.55 -0.82
C GLU A 24 11.08 -32.66 0.67
N PHE A 25 11.86 -31.99 1.52
CA PHE A 25 11.60 -31.91 2.96
C PHE A 25 10.21 -31.35 3.29
N LEU A 26 9.80 -30.24 2.65
CA LEU A 26 8.49 -29.61 2.88
C LEU A 26 7.32 -30.48 2.37
N THR A 27 7.56 -31.38 1.41
CA THR A 27 6.51 -32.25 0.85
C THR A 27 6.39 -33.59 1.57
N GLU A 28 7.42 -34.06 2.24
CA GLU A 28 7.43 -35.34 2.97
C GLU A 28 6.77 -35.26 4.35
N GLU A 29 6.69 -34.08 4.96
CA GLU A 29 6.11 -33.93 6.29
C GLU A 29 4.60 -33.62 6.28
N THR A 30 3.80 -34.65 6.40
CA THR A 30 2.33 -34.57 6.50
C THR A 30 1.80 -34.07 7.86
N THR A 31 2.66 -33.84 8.85
CA THR A 31 2.31 -33.45 10.23
C THR A 31 2.46 -31.96 10.52
N LEU A 32 2.71 -31.13 9.52
CA LEU A 32 2.99 -29.69 9.61
C LEU A 32 1.86 -28.81 10.18
N GLU A 33 0.64 -29.33 10.29
CA GLU A 33 -0.52 -28.57 10.78
C GLU A 33 -0.56 -28.40 12.32
N ALA A 34 0.22 -29.16 13.05
CA ALA A 34 0.04 -29.31 14.51
C ALA A 34 0.81 -28.31 15.40
N MET A 35 1.81 -27.60 14.89
CA MET A 35 2.68 -26.75 15.72
C MET A 35 2.77 -25.30 15.21
N SER A 36 2.13 -24.37 15.90
CA SER A 36 2.10 -22.94 15.52
C SER A 36 3.48 -22.27 15.51
N GLY A 37 4.45 -22.75 16.30
CA GLY A 37 5.84 -22.24 16.33
C GLY A 37 6.66 -22.59 15.09
N MET A 38 6.30 -23.67 14.41
CA MET A 38 6.98 -24.11 13.18
C MET A 38 6.48 -23.36 11.93
N ARG A 39 5.26 -22.83 11.94
CA ARG A 39 4.68 -22.07 10.82
C ARG A 39 5.54 -20.88 10.42
N GLU A 40 6.16 -20.22 11.36
CA GLU A 40 6.99 -19.05 11.09
C GLU A 40 8.31 -19.43 10.42
N THR A 41 9.00 -20.47 10.91
CA THR A 41 10.22 -20.96 10.28
C THR A 41 9.94 -21.51 8.89
N LEU A 42 8.82 -22.21 8.70
CA LEU A 42 8.35 -22.67 7.40
C LEU A 42 8.02 -21.51 6.44
N ALA A 43 7.39 -20.44 6.95
CA ALA A 43 7.13 -19.24 6.14
C ALA A 43 8.45 -18.57 5.70
N LYS A 44 9.46 -18.52 6.58
CA LYS A 44 10.80 -18.03 6.25
C LYS A 44 11.50 -18.92 5.21
N ILE A 45 11.43 -20.24 5.36
CA ILE A 45 11.96 -21.19 4.38
C ILE A 45 11.29 -20.98 3.01
N ALA A 46 9.96 -20.87 2.98
CA ALA A 46 9.20 -20.63 1.75
C ALA A 46 9.57 -19.30 1.07
N LEU A 47 9.78 -18.23 1.87
CA LEU A 47 10.22 -16.93 1.38
C LEU A 47 11.61 -17.01 0.77
N MET A 48 12.56 -17.61 1.46
CA MET A 48 13.95 -17.76 0.99
C MET A 48 14.03 -18.65 -0.25
N THR A 49 13.24 -19.72 -0.29
CA THR A 49 13.13 -20.59 -1.46
C THR A 49 12.57 -19.82 -2.66
N SER A 50 11.53 -19.02 -2.46
CA SER A 50 10.95 -18.16 -3.51
C SER A 50 11.98 -17.14 -4.04
N GLY A 51 12.75 -16.51 -3.13
CA GLY A 51 13.83 -15.60 -3.50
C GLY A 51 14.95 -16.28 -4.29
N ALA A 52 15.37 -17.46 -3.86
CA ALA A 52 16.37 -18.27 -4.55
C ALA A 52 15.91 -18.67 -5.96
N VAL A 53 14.65 -19.10 -6.10
CA VAL A 53 14.04 -19.43 -7.41
C VAL A 53 14.00 -18.20 -8.30
N GLN A 54 13.62 -17.04 -7.78
CA GLN A 54 13.60 -15.79 -8.56
C GLN A 54 15.01 -15.36 -8.98
N PHE A 55 16.00 -15.50 -8.11
CA PHE A 55 17.41 -15.26 -8.45
C PHE A 55 17.89 -16.20 -9.57
N ILE A 56 17.65 -17.51 -9.44
CA ILE A 56 18.00 -18.51 -10.47
C ILE A 56 17.31 -18.16 -11.80
N LYS A 57 16.06 -17.75 -11.76
CA LYS A 57 15.30 -17.33 -12.92
C LYS A 57 15.92 -16.12 -13.63
N ASN A 58 16.29 -15.10 -12.87
CA ASN A 58 16.90 -13.90 -13.41
C ASN A 58 18.28 -14.22 -13.99
N TYR A 59 19.07 -15.05 -13.30
CA TYR A 59 20.38 -15.51 -13.76
C TYR A 59 20.28 -16.31 -15.07
N SER A 60 19.31 -17.24 -15.17
CA SER A 60 19.09 -18.03 -16.40
C SER A 60 18.61 -17.19 -17.60
N ALA A 61 18.01 -16.03 -17.36
CA ALA A 61 17.55 -15.13 -18.41
C ALA A 61 18.66 -14.23 -18.97
N THR A 62 19.77 -14.03 -18.24
CA THR A 62 20.85 -13.11 -18.61
C THR A 62 22.02 -13.76 -19.34
N GLU A 63 22.24 -15.07 -19.20
CA GLU A 63 23.35 -15.78 -19.87
C GLU A 63 22.89 -17.15 -20.38
N GLY A 64 23.11 -17.43 -21.65
CA GLY A 64 22.75 -18.64 -22.41
C GLY A 64 22.97 -19.98 -21.69
N PHE A 65 22.20 -20.23 -20.67
CA PHE A 65 22.20 -21.46 -19.89
C PHE A 65 21.44 -22.55 -20.66
N CYS A 66 22.09 -23.63 -20.95
CA CYS A 66 21.56 -24.75 -21.74
C CYS A 66 21.16 -25.90 -20.80
N THR A 67 20.10 -25.75 -20.03
CA THR A 67 19.44 -26.89 -19.37
C THR A 67 17.94 -26.63 -19.20
N SER A 68 17.12 -27.53 -19.76
CA SER A 68 15.69 -27.60 -19.43
C SER A 68 15.54 -28.09 -18.01
N ILE A 69 15.15 -27.21 -17.07
CA ILE A 69 14.81 -27.61 -15.72
C ILE A 69 13.29 -27.53 -15.59
N THR A 70 12.65 -28.67 -15.43
CA THR A 70 11.21 -28.77 -15.13
C THR A 70 11.06 -28.92 -13.63
N LEU A 71 10.61 -27.86 -12.96
CA LEU A 71 10.16 -27.93 -11.57
C LEU A 71 8.64 -28.10 -11.57
N THR A 72 8.19 -29.25 -11.09
CA THR A 72 6.75 -29.57 -10.99
C THR A 72 6.28 -29.13 -9.59
N TYR A 73 5.55 -28.01 -9.52
CA TYR A 73 4.79 -27.64 -8.33
C TYR A 73 3.39 -28.24 -8.46
N THR A 74 2.75 -28.62 -7.37
CA THR A 74 1.48 -29.37 -7.29
C THR A 74 0.28 -28.79 -8.03
N SER A 75 0.45 -27.87 -8.95
CA SER A 75 -0.53 -27.41 -9.96
C SER A 75 0.02 -26.48 -11.04
N VAL A 76 1.34 -26.24 -11.15
CA VAL A 76 1.90 -25.35 -12.18
C VAL A 76 3.20 -25.92 -12.74
N ASN A 77 3.20 -26.33 -14.01
CA ASN A 77 4.40 -26.66 -14.76
C ASN A 77 5.04 -25.38 -15.28
N VAL A 78 6.26 -25.07 -14.83
CA VAL A 78 7.05 -23.94 -15.34
C VAL A 78 8.15 -24.49 -16.25
N THR A 79 7.98 -24.30 -17.55
CA THR A 79 8.98 -24.66 -18.55
C THR A 79 9.71 -23.40 -19.02
N TRP A 80 11.02 -23.42 -19.02
CA TRP A 80 11.88 -22.29 -19.41
C TRP A 80 12.41 -22.46 -20.83
N TYR A 81 12.32 -21.43 -21.66
CA TYR A 81 12.94 -21.35 -22.99
C TYR A 81 14.04 -20.29 -23.05
N GLN A 82 15.05 -20.61 -23.85
CA GLN A 82 16.27 -19.85 -24.06
C GLN A 82 16.04 -18.63 -24.97
N GLY A 83 16.61 -17.46 -24.61
CA GLY A 83 16.78 -16.32 -25.52
C GLY A 83 18.15 -15.69 -25.31
N ARG A 84 18.92 -15.52 -26.38
CA ARG A 84 20.25 -14.86 -26.39
C ARG A 84 20.08 -13.36 -26.39
N ASP A 85 20.80 -12.62 -25.55
CA ASP A 85 21.44 -11.36 -25.96
C ASP A 85 22.60 -10.91 -25.05
N GLN A 86 23.44 -10.01 -25.56
CA GLN A 86 24.83 -9.79 -25.23
C GLN A 86 25.11 -8.92 -24.00
N GLY A 87 26.04 -9.39 -23.21
CA GLY A 87 27.12 -8.79 -22.45
C GLY A 87 27.04 -7.47 -21.72
N ARG A 88 27.18 -7.50 -20.40
CA ARG A 88 28.04 -6.62 -19.57
C ARG A 88 28.21 -7.21 -18.16
N ASP A 89 29.35 -6.89 -17.53
CA ASP A 89 29.89 -7.33 -16.26
C ASP A 89 28.89 -7.54 -15.10
N VAL A 90 28.36 -8.76 -14.98
CA VAL A 90 27.57 -9.26 -13.83
C VAL A 90 28.45 -10.22 -13.00
N GLU A 91 29.77 -10.07 -13.12
CA GLU A 91 30.72 -11.12 -12.78
C GLU A 91 30.93 -11.37 -11.28
N TYR A 92 30.73 -10.37 -10.44
CA TYR A 92 30.96 -10.46 -9.00
C TYR A 92 29.68 -10.74 -8.18
N GLU A 93 28.52 -10.26 -8.62
CA GLU A 93 27.28 -10.29 -7.82
C GLU A 93 26.62 -11.68 -7.71
N ALA A 94 26.62 -12.47 -8.80
CA ALA A 94 25.96 -13.79 -8.78
C ALA A 94 26.64 -14.80 -7.87
N ARG A 95 27.94 -14.61 -7.59
CA ARG A 95 28.75 -15.50 -6.76
C ARG A 95 28.31 -15.45 -5.29
N ASP A 96 28.17 -14.26 -4.77
CA ASP A 96 27.94 -14.01 -3.36
C ASP A 96 26.46 -14.21 -2.99
N VAL A 97 25.55 -13.88 -3.93
CA VAL A 97 24.11 -14.07 -3.76
C VAL A 97 23.73 -15.56 -3.68
N SER A 98 24.28 -16.43 -4.55
CA SER A 98 23.96 -17.86 -4.50
C SER A 98 24.49 -18.54 -3.23
N ILE A 99 25.68 -18.12 -2.75
CA ILE A 99 26.25 -18.61 -1.49
C ILE A 99 25.38 -18.16 -0.32
N ALA A 100 24.99 -16.87 -0.28
CA ALA A 100 24.14 -16.34 0.77
C ALA A 100 22.79 -17.06 0.85
N TYR A 101 22.15 -17.39 -0.27
CA TYR A 101 20.90 -18.18 -0.27
C TYR A 101 21.12 -19.61 0.25
N ILE A 102 22.22 -20.28 -0.13
CA ILE A 102 22.55 -21.63 0.35
C ILE A 102 22.75 -21.61 1.86
N GLU A 103 23.58 -20.69 2.36
CA GLU A 103 23.87 -20.56 3.80
C GLU A 103 22.61 -20.23 4.61
N MET A 104 21.76 -19.33 4.12
CA MET A 104 20.51 -18.98 4.78
C MET A 104 19.50 -20.14 4.78
N LEU A 105 19.38 -20.88 3.69
CA LEU A 105 18.48 -22.04 3.63
C LEU A 105 18.97 -23.17 4.54
N ASP A 106 20.28 -23.43 4.56
CA ASP A 106 20.88 -24.44 5.44
C ASP A 106 20.72 -24.06 6.92
N ASP A 107 20.91 -22.79 7.29
CA ASP A 107 20.70 -22.31 8.66
C ASP A 107 19.23 -22.43 9.09
N LEU A 108 18.30 -22.06 8.22
CA LEU A 108 16.85 -22.21 8.46
C LEU A 108 16.44 -23.67 8.65
N MET A 109 16.97 -24.57 7.82
CA MET A 109 16.72 -26.00 7.96
C MET A 109 17.30 -26.56 9.26
N GLN A 110 18.47 -26.07 9.70
CA GLN A 110 19.03 -26.41 11.00
C GLN A 110 18.23 -25.85 12.17
N GLN A 111 17.72 -24.61 12.04
CA GLN A 111 16.84 -24.02 13.05
C GLN A 111 15.55 -24.82 13.17
N TYR A 112 14.96 -25.22 12.06
CA TYR A 112 13.77 -26.06 12.04
C TYR A 112 14.01 -27.39 12.78
N ARG A 113 15.10 -28.13 12.46
CA ARG A 113 15.45 -29.37 13.14
C ARG A 113 15.74 -29.20 14.63
N ARG A 114 16.37 -28.08 15.04
CA ARG A 114 16.59 -27.74 16.45
C ARG A 114 15.30 -27.41 17.21
N HIS A 115 14.28 -26.88 16.53
CA HIS A 115 12.97 -26.64 17.11
C HIS A 115 12.17 -27.94 17.29
N GLU A 116 12.33 -28.89 16.41
CA GLU A 116 11.74 -30.24 16.51
C GLU A 116 12.22 -30.95 17.80
N ASP A 117 13.51 -30.88 18.10
CA ASP A 117 14.09 -31.44 19.33
C ASP A 117 13.66 -30.70 20.62
N ARG A 118 13.17 -29.46 20.54
CA ARG A 118 12.77 -28.61 21.67
C ARG A 118 11.26 -28.46 21.87
N GLY A 119 10.46 -29.21 21.15
CA GLY A 119 9.00 -29.05 21.05
C GLY A 119 8.19 -29.09 22.34
N VAL A 120 8.81 -29.29 23.51
CA VAL A 120 8.12 -29.33 24.83
C VAL A 120 8.29 -28.05 25.65
N GLN A 121 9.27 -27.17 25.32
CA GLN A 121 9.52 -25.95 26.12
C GLN A 121 8.89 -24.65 25.58
N VAL A 122 8.41 -24.64 24.33
CA VAL A 122 7.98 -23.41 23.67
C VAL A 122 6.60 -22.90 24.11
N ASP A 123 5.70 -23.80 24.52
CA ASP A 123 4.35 -23.38 24.99
C ASP A 123 4.37 -22.70 26.37
N ALA A 124 5.32 -23.02 27.23
CA ALA A 124 5.47 -22.36 28.52
C ALA A 124 5.98 -20.90 28.40
N PHE A 125 6.77 -20.59 27.37
CA PHE A 125 7.25 -19.22 27.12
C PHE A 125 6.21 -18.32 26.43
N ARG A 126 5.23 -18.87 25.71
CA ARG A 126 4.18 -18.09 25.06
C ARG A 126 3.23 -17.39 26.03
N VAL A 127 2.96 -18.00 27.18
CA VAL A 127 2.09 -17.45 28.23
C VAL A 127 2.73 -16.24 28.93
N LEU A 128 4.08 -16.12 28.87
CA LEU A 128 4.83 -14.98 29.42
C LEU A 128 5.07 -13.85 28.43
N GLU A 129 4.66 -14.01 27.15
CA GLU A 129 4.92 -13.07 26.07
C GLU A 129 3.68 -12.22 25.66
N ASP A 130 2.64 -12.14 26.46
CA ASP A 130 1.63 -11.08 26.41
C ASP A 130 2.28 -9.77 26.90
N LEU A 131 3.23 -9.31 26.05
CA LEU A 131 3.88 -8.05 26.24
C LEU A 131 2.85 -6.96 25.97
N ASP A 132 2.53 -6.25 27.04
CA ASP A 132 1.59 -5.14 27.05
C ASP A 132 2.07 -4.02 26.10
N LEU A 133 1.66 -4.17 24.84
CA LEU A 133 1.72 -3.12 23.84
C LEU A 133 0.40 -2.33 23.82
N ASP A 134 -0.41 -2.45 24.87
CA ASP A 134 -1.58 -1.62 25.08
C ASP A 134 -1.17 -0.15 25.12
N GLY A 135 -1.78 0.67 24.30
CA GLY A 135 -1.38 2.06 24.05
C GLY A 135 -0.70 2.29 22.70
N PHE A 136 -0.20 1.25 22.01
CA PHE A 136 0.23 1.36 20.61
C PHE A 136 -0.97 1.23 19.67
N ALA A 137 -1.73 2.31 19.50
CA ALA A 137 -2.84 2.31 18.55
C ALA A 137 -2.35 2.44 17.12
N ARG A 138 -2.77 1.51 16.26
CA ARG A 138 -2.61 1.65 14.80
C ARG A 138 -3.46 2.79 14.29
N ALA A 139 -2.93 3.53 13.30
CA ALA A 139 -3.73 4.48 12.56
C ALA A 139 -4.86 3.75 11.79
N ARG A 140 -6.05 4.34 11.76
CA ARG A 140 -7.17 3.81 10.98
C ARG A 140 -6.94 4.04 9.48
N GLY A 141 -7.49 3.19 8.64
CA GLY A 141 -7.46 3.37 7.18
C GLY A 141 -6.13 3.10 6.48
N VAL A 142 -5.05 2.79 7.20
CA VAL A 142 -3.72 2.50 6.62
C VAL A 142 -3.56 1.08 6.11
N GLY A 143 -4.51 0.19 6.35
CA GLY A 143 -4.44 -1.21 5.98
C GLY A 143 -4.28 -1.45 4.47
N LEU A 144 -3.60 -2.54 4.10
CA LEU A 144 -3.42 -2.96 2.71
C LEU A 144 -4.77 -3.26 2.06
N ASN A 145 -5.22 -2.38 1.17
CA ASN A 145 -6.40 -2.63 0.35
C ASN A 145 -6.08 -3.65 -0.74
N ARG A 146 -6.57 -4.89 -0.56
CA ARG A 146 -6.33 -6.03 -1.46
C ARG A 146 -6.88 -5.82 -2.87
N THR A 147 -7.83 -4.91 -3.06
CA THR A 147 -8.44 -4.64 -4.37
C THR A 147 -7.64 -3.66 -5.23
N LYS A 148 -6.82 -2.81 -4.60
CA LYS A 148 -5.98 -1.82 -5.28
C LYS A 148 -4.57 -2.39 -5.55
N ARG A 149 -4.46 -3.31 -6.50
CA ARG A 149 -3.20 -3.91 -6.95
C ARG A 149 -3.01 -3.79 -8.46
N CYS A 150 -1.78 -3.94 -8.95
CA CYS A 150 -1.50 -4.03 -10.37
C CYS A 150 -2.27 -5.21 -11.00
N LEU A 151 -2.73 -5.01 -12.22
CA LEU A 151 -3.27 -6.13 -13.00
C LEU A 151 -2.14 -7.14 -13.29
N ASP A 152 -2.50 -8.41 -13.28
CA ASP A 152 -1.57 -9.47 -13.64
C ASP A 152 -1.00 -9.21 -15.04
N GLY A 153 0.31 -9.19 -15.14
CA GLY A 153 1.01 -8.92 -16.40
C GLY A 153 1.32 -7.44 -16.66
N SER A 154 0.81 -6.48 -15.85
CA SER A 154 1.17 -5.06 -15.96
C SER A 154 2.34 -4.70 -15.03
N ARG A 155 3.08 -3.63 -15.36
CA ARG A 155 4.17 -3.07 -14.56
C ARG A 155 5.30 -4.06 -14.23
N LYS A 156 5.49 -5.10 -15.06
CA LYS A 156 6.45 -6.17 -14.80
C LYS A 156 7.86 -5.67 -14.54
N GLU A 157 8.33 -4.75 -15.37
CA GLU A 157 9.70 -4.23 -15.32
C GLU A 157 9.96 -3.50 -14.00
N VAL A 158 9.06 -2.61 -13.59
CA VAL A 158 9.19 -1.85 -12.34
C VAL A 158 9.05 -2.76 -11.12
N LEU A 159 8.10 -3.70 -11.15
CA LEU A 159 7.92 -4.65 -10.06
C LEU A 159 9.16 -5.55 -9.91
N THR A 160 9.72 -6.03 -11.02
CA THR A 160 10.94 -6.85 -11.02
C THR A 160 12.14 -6.05 -10.49
N ASP A 161 12.32 -4.79 -10.89
CA ASP A 161 13.40 -3.94 -10.40
C ASP A 161 13.31 -3.71 -8.89
N ILE A 162 12.11 -3.45 -8.36
CA ILE A 162 11.89 -3.29 -6.91
C ILE A 162 12.15 -4.61 -6.18
N ILE A 163 11.68 -5.75 -6.71
CA ILE A 163 11.91 -7.08 -6.10
C ILE A 163 13.40 -7.40 -6.08
N ASN A 164 14.12 -7.15 -7.17
CA ASN A 164 15.57 -7.37 -7.23
C ASN A 164 16.29 -6.50 -6.19
N TRP A 165 15.92 -5.22 -6.05
CA TRP A 165 16.48 -4.35 -5.03
C TRP A 165 16.16 -4.83 -3.60
N ILE A 166 14.97 -5.37 -3.33
CA ILE A 166 14.63 -5.93 -2.01
C ILE A 166 15.59 -7.08 -1.66
N TYR A 167 15.88 -7.96 -2.61
CA TYR A 167 16.73 -9.14 -2.38
C TYR A 167 18.22 -8.92 -2.70
N ASP A 168 18.62 -7.74 -3.07
CA ASP A 168 20.02 -7.42 -3.31
C ASP A 168 20.78 -7.42 -1.98
N THR A 169 21.79 -8.29 -1.85
CA THR A 169 22.61 -8.49 -0.65
C THR A 169 23.92 -7.70 -0.67
N GLY A 170 24.15 -6.92 -1.72
CA GLY A 170 25.35 -6.09 -1.90
C GLY A 170 25.60 -5.15 -0.70
N GLU A 171 26.87 -4.87 -0.39
CA GLU A 171 27.23 -4.04 0.77
C GLU A 171 26.74 -2.59 0.63
N ASN A 172 26.80 -2.04 -0.57
CA ASN A 172 26.49 -0.65 -0.87
C ASN A 172 25.06 -0.42 -1.39
N VAL A 173 24.17 -1.42 -1.21
CA VAL A 173 22.77 -1.30 -1.67
C VAL A 173 22.05 -0.21 -0.89
N PRO A 174 21.45 0.78 -1.57
CA PRO A 174 20.66 1.81 -0.92
C PRO A 174 19.53 1.21 -0.06
N ARG A 175 19.41 1.69 1.18
CA ARG A 175 18.39 1.19 2.13
C ARG A 175 17.00 1.68 1.79
N ILE A 176 16.91 2.82 1.09
CA ILE A 176 15.65 3.43 0.66
C ILE A 176 15.58 3.42 -0.86
N LEU A 177 14.46 2.95 -1.40
CA LEU A 177 14.08 3.17 -2.79
C LEU A 177 12.92 4.18 -2.82
N TRP A 178 13.17 5.32 -3.46
CA TRP A 178 12.17 6.35 -3.65
C TRP A 178 11.57 6.28 -5.05
N LEU A 179 10.33 5.77 -5.14
CA LEU A 179 9.55 5.74 -6.38
C LEU A 179 8.80 7.06 -6.54
N ARG A 180 9.35 7.95 -7.35
CA ARG A 180 8.79 9.27 -7.62
C ARG A 180 8.02 9.32 -8.94
N GLY A 181 7.25 10.38 -9.16
CA GLY A 181 6.59 10.68 -10.44
C GLY A 181 5.27 11.39 -10.26
N ARG A 182 4.69 11.82 -11.40
CA ARG A 182 3.43 12.60 -11.43
C ARG A 182 2.26 11.81 -10.84
N ALA A 183 1.20 12.55 -10.48
CA ALA A 183 -0.08 11.95 -10.11
C ALA A 183 -0.59 11.02 -11.22
N GLY A 184 -1.32 9.95 -10.85
CA GLY A 184 -1.94 9.05 -11.82
C GLY A 184 -1.04 8.03 -12.52
N LYS A 185 0.26 8.03 -12.23
CA LYS A 185 1.22 7.04 -12.80
C LYS A 185 1.21 5.67 -12.10
N GLY A 186 0.36 5.47 -11.10
CA GLY A 186 0.16 4.18 -10.45
C GLY A 186 1.16 3.84 -9.34
N LYS A 187 1.91 4.78 -8.78
CA LYS A 187 2.89 4.57 -7.70
C LYS A 187 2.31 3.80 -6.52
N SER A 188 1.18 4.24 -5.98
CA SER A 188 0.52 3.57 -4.84
C SER A 188 0.03 2.17 -5.17
N VAL A 189 -0.34 1.91 -6.41
CA VAL A 189 -0.74 0.56 -6.86
C VAL A 189 0.48 -0.35 -6.90
N ILE A 190 1.64 0.15 -7.38
CA ILE A 190 2.92 -0.56 -7.37
C ILE A 190 3.34 -0.85 -5.93
N ALA A 191 3.38 0.16 -5.05
CA ALA A 191 3.77 0.01 -3.65
C ALA A 191 2.93 -1.04 -2.91
N ARG A 192 1.61 -0.99 -3.08
CA ARG A 192 0.69 -1.98 -2.49
C ARG A 192 0.84 -3.36 -3.09
N THR A 193 1.11 -3.48 -4.37
CA THR A 193 1.39 -4.78 -5.02
C THR A 193 2.63 -5.42 -4.42
N ILE A 194 3.71 -4.65 -4.24
CA ILE A 194 4.94 -5.09 -3.61
C ILE A 194 4.70 -5.48 -2.14
N ALA A 195 3.98 -4.65 -1.38
CA ALA A 195 3.68 -4.94 0.02
C ALA A 195 2.83 -6.21 0.19
N LEU A 196 1.80 -6.40 -0.66
CA LEU A 196 0.97 -7.60 -0.67
C LEU A 196 1.76 -8.84 -1.08
N TRP A 197 2.57 -8.72 -2.14
CA TRP A 197 3.44 -9.81 -2.57
C TRP A 197 4.40 -10.23 -1.46
N PHE A 198 5.11 -9.27 -0.84
CA PHE A 198 6.04 -9.53 0.24
C PHE A 198 5.35 -10.16 1.46
N LYS A 199 4.16 -9.68 1.80
CA LYS A 199 3.31 -10.26 2.84
C LYS A 199 2.92 -11.70 2.54
N ASN A 200 2.51 -11.99 1.30
CA ASN A 200 2.03 -13.31 0.91
C ASN A 200 3.16 -14.35 0.80
N THR A 201 4.40 -13.90 0.59
CA THR A 201 5.60 -14.74 0.61
C THR A 201 6.17 -14.94 2.02
N GLY A 202 5.45 -14.53 3.08
CA GLY A 202 5.87 -14.71 4.47
C GLY A 202 6.88 -13.68 4.98
N GLY A 203 7.15 -12.61 4.21
CA GLY A 203 8.10 -11.57 4.59
C GLY A 203 7.68 -10.73 5.79
N VAL A 204 8.64 -10.32 6.61
CA VAL A 204 8.45 -9.39 7.73
C VAL A 204 8.35 -7.98 7.19
N GLY A 205 7.19 -7.33 7.29
CA GLY A 205 7.05 -5.99 6.77
C GLY A 205 5.77 -5.29 7.16
N SER A 206 5.77 -3.98 6.94
CA SER A 206 4.64 -3.08 7.17
C SER A 206 4.39 -2.19 5.96
N CYS A 207 3.16 -1.72 5.81
CA CYS A 207 2.79 -0.75 4.78
C CYS A 207 1.92 0.34 5.38
N PHE A 208 2.47 1.55 5.42
CA PHE A 208 1.75 2.75 5.81
C PHE A 208 1.43 3.59 4.57
N CYS A 209 0.15 3.89 4.37
CA CYS A 209 -0.31 4.70 3.25
C CYS A 209 -0.86 6.03 3.78
N PHE A 210 -0.17 7.13 3.52
CA PHE A 210 -0.73 8.46 3.77
C PHE A 210 -1.95 8.69 2.87
N SER A 211 -2.91 9.45 3.35
CA SER A 211 -4.08 9.85 2.59
C SER A 211 -4.67 11.13 3.17
N ARG A 212 -4.97 12.09 2.32
CA ARG A 212 -5.66 13.33 2.71
C ARG A 212 -7.05 13.09 3.30
N ASP A 213 -7.66 11.94 2.98
CA ASP A 213 -8.97 11.56 3.49
C ASP A 213 -8.96 11.25 4.99
N TRP A 214 -7.80 10.95 5.59
CA TRP A 214 -7.64 10.52 6.97
C TRP A 214 -6.72 11.46 7.76
N GLN A 215 -6.98 12.77 7.68
CA GLN A 215 -6.07 13.79 8.25
C GLN A 215 -5.77 13.61 9.73
N ALA A 216 -6.76 13.21 10.54
CA ALA A 216 -6.57 12.99 11.98
C ALA A 216 -5.81 11.69 12.31
N GLU A 217 -5.86 10.68 11.43
CA GLU A 217 -5.25 9.37 11.66
C GLU A 217 -3.88 9.21 10.97
N HIS A 218 -3.66 9.96 9.87
CA HIS A 218 -2.44 9.85 9.07
C HIS A 218 -1.42 10.93 9.45
N LEU A 219 -1.32 11.21 10.74
CA LEU A 219 -0.27 12.07 11.28
C LEU A 219 1.08 11.34 11.26
N GLU A 220 2.15 12.11 11.10
CA GLU A 220 3.52 11.61 11.11
C GLU A 220 3.84 10.77 12.35
N GLU A 221 3.35 11.16 13.52
CA GLU A 221 3.54 10.47 14.79
C GLU A 221 2.85 9.10 14.87
N LYS A 222 1.79 8.85 14.07
CA LYS A 222 1.11 7.55 14.01
C LYS A 222 1.78 6.56 13.04
N MET A 223 2.63 7.04 12.12
CA MET A 223 3.29 6.18 11.14
C MET A 223 4.21 5.16 11.81
N PHE A 224 5.15 5.63 12.62
CA PHE A 224 6.13 4.73 13.25
C PHE A 224 5.48 3.80 14.27
N ARG A 225 4.45 4.26 15.00
CA ARG A 225 3.66 3.40 15.88
C ARG A 225 2.98 2.28 15.10
N THR A 226 2.32 2.61 13.98
CA THR A 226 1.66 1.60 13.13
C THR A 226 2.65 0.58 12.59
N VAL A 227 3.80 1.05 12.07
CA VAL A 227 4.87 0.16 11.60
C VAL A 227 5.36 -0.75 12.73
N SER A 228 5.52 -0.19 13.94
CA SER A 228 5.95 -0.95 15.12
C SER A 228 4.92 -1.95 15.62
N CYS A 229 3.63 -1.77 15.32
CA CYS A 229 2.60 -2.76 15.60
C CYS A 229 2.55 -3.89 14.57
N ASP A 230 2.95 -3.61 13.31
CA ASP A 230 2.87 -4.59 12.23
C ASP A 230 4.03 -5.59 12.25
N LEU A 231 5.25 -5.15 12.59
CA LEU A 231 6.44 -6.00 12.59
C LEU A 231 6.40 -7.10 13.67
N PRO A 232 5.98 -6.82 14.93
CA PRO A 232 5.87 -7.83 15.99
C PRO A 232 4.88 -8.96 15.69
N GLU A 233 3.84 -8.70 14.89
CA GLU A 233 2.90 -9.75 14.50
C GLU A 233 3.53 -10.84 13.65
N ARG A 234 4.70 -10.56 13.06
CA ARG A 234 5.38 -11.42 12.11
C ARG A 234 6.74 -11.91 12.57
N ASP A 235 7.33 -11.24 13.55
CA ASP A 235 8.64 -11.61 14.09
C ASP A 235 8.67 -11.50 15.62
N PRO A 236 8.72 -12.65 16.35
CA PRO A 236 8.76 -12.68 17.80
C PRO A 236 10.01 -12.05 18.39
N ALA A 237 11.15 -12.10 17.69
CA ALA A 237 12.38 -11.47 18.17
C ALA A 237 12.23 -9.94 18.15
N PHE A 238 11.61 -9.40 17.10
CA PHE A 238 11.27 -7.97 17.05
C PHE A 238 10.31 -7.58 18.17
N ARG A 239 9.27 -8.40 18.41
CA ARG A 239 8.31 -8.17 19.51
C ARG A 239 9.03 -8.02 20.85
N ARG A 240 9.93 -8.95 21.20
CA ARG A 240 10.71 -8.88 22.44
C ARG A 240 11.59 -7.63 22.50
N ALA A 241 12.31 -7.33 21.42
CA ALA A 241 13.20 -6.18 21.37
C ALA A 241 12.45 -4.86 21.55
N LEU A 242 11.25 -4.72 20.96
CA LEU A 242 10.37 -3.57 21.11
C LEU A 242 9.84 -3.46 22.53
N ALA A 243 9.35 -4.57 23.10
CA ALA A 243 8.83 -4.60 24.45
C ALA A 243 9.88 -4.26 25.49
N ASP A 244 11.10 -4.77 25.36
CA ASP A 244 12.24 -4.40 26.21
C ASP A 244 12.53 -2.87 26.13
N ALA A 245 12.32 -2.25 24.96
CA ALA A 245 12.53 -0.82 24.80
C ALA A 245 11.43 -0.01 25.50
N VAL A 246 10.17 -0.44 25.37
CA VAL A 246 8.99 0.21 25.95
C VAL A 246 8.95 -0.01 27.47
N ALA A 247 9.26 -1.22 27.98
CA ALA A 247 9.28 -1.50 29.41
C ALA A 247 10.31 -0.68 30.19
N LYS A 248 11.34 -0.17 29.53
CA LYS A 248 12.36 0.69 30.14
C LYS A 248 11.93 2.14 30.29
N ASP A 249 10.93 2.56 29.53
CA ASP A 249 10.48 3.96 29.48
C ASP A 249 8.99 4.02 29.05
N ASP A 250 8.10 4.06 30.00
CA ASP A 250 6.64 4.13 29.78
C ASP A 250 6.22 5.40 29.02
N ALA A 251 7.01 6.49 29.08
CA ALA A 251 6.73 7.70 28.32
C ALA A 251 6.76 7.47 26.80
N LEU A 252 7.42 6.40 26.34
CA LEU A 252 7.44 6.02 24.94
C LEU A 252 6.04 5.63 24.41
N LYS A 253 5.15 5.10 25.25
CA LYS A 253 3.78 4.74 24.85
C LYS A 253 2.97 5.93 24.34
N THR A 254 3.25 7.12 24.84
CA THR A 254 2.49 8.36 24.55
C THR A 254 3.28 9.42 23.78
N THR A 255 4.58 9.21 23.55
CA THR A 255 5.44 10.22 22.88
C THR A 255 4.96 10.58 21.47
N SER A 256 4.90 11.86 21.15
CA SER A 256 4.68 12.37 19.79
C SER A 256 5.99 12.68 19.03
N ASP A 257 7.14 12.58 19.71
CA ASP A 257 8.45 12.79 19.10
C ASP A 257 8.79 11.68 18.10
N ILE A 258 8.69 12.00 16.81
CA ILE A 258 8.91 11.03 15.71
C ILE A 258 10.37 10.57 15.61
N VAL A 259 11.34 11.39 16.03
CA VAL A 259 12.76 11.00 16.03
C VAL A 259 13.00 9.97 17.12
N LEU A 260 12.39 10.17 18.29
CA LEU A 260 12.44 9.22 19.39
C LEU A 260 11.69 7.92 19.02
N GLN A 261 10.51 8.03 18.39
CA GLN A 261 9.76 6.87 17.89
C GLN A 261 10.59 6.05 16.88
N TRP A 262 11.18 6.71 15.88
CA TRP A 262 12.05 6.04 14.91
C TRP A 262 13.18 5.28 15.61
N LYS A 263 13.88 5.95 16.52
CA LYS A 263 15.02 5.38 17.24
C LYS A 263 14.60 4.19 18.10
N ARG A 264 13.61 4.37 18.98
CA ARG A 264 13.23 3.40 20.01
C ARG A 264 12.31 2.29 19.51
N PHE A 265 11.42 2.59 18.55
CA PHE A 265 10.46 1.60 18.07
C PHE A 265 10.96 0.80 16.87
N LEU A 266 11.90 1.34 16.09
CA LEU A 266 12.35 0.70 14.86
C LEU A 266 13.87 0.48 14.82
N SER A 267 14.66 1.56 14.87
CA SER A 267 16.11 1.45 14.62
C SER A 267 16.82 0.56 15.64
N GLU A 268 16.66 0.83 16.93
CA GLU A 268 17.31 0.03 18.00
C GLU A 268 16.82 -1.43 18.02
N PRO A 269 15.49 -1.73 17.98
CA PRO A 269 15.03 -3.11 17.90
C PRO A 269 15.54 -3.86 16.67
N LEU A 270 15.51 -3.24 15.48
CA LEU A 270 16.02 -3.85 14.25
C LEU A 270 17.51 -4.16 14.33
N HIS A 271 18.33 -3.29 14.91
CA HIS A 271 19.76 -3.57 15.14
C HIS A 271 19.98 -4.71 16.13
N LYS A 272 19.24 -4.72 17.24
CA LYS A 272 19.34 -5.77 18.26
C LYS A 272 19.09 -7.16 17.70
N ILE A 273 18.20 -7.27 16.72
CA ILE A 273 17.78 -8.55 16.14
C ILE A 273 18.33 -8.81 14.73
N SER A 274 19.19 -7.93 14.22
CA SER A 274 19.69 -8.03 12.83
C SER A 274 20.35 -9.37 12.50
N GLY A 275 21.00 -10.01 13.46
CA GLY A 275 21.58 -11.35 13.32
C GLY A 275 20.58 -12.51 13.48
N HIS A 276 19.33 -12.24 13.84
CA HIS A 276 18.31 -13.25 14.10
C HIS A 276 17.15 -13.19 13.08
N ILE A 277 16.97 -12.06 12.38
CA ILE A 277 15.99 -11.97 11.30
C ILE A 277 16.55 -12.67 10.08
N VAL A 278 15.89 -13.74 9.68
CA VAL A 278 16.18 -14.40 8.43
C VAL A 278 15.38 -13.75 7.32
N GLY A 279 16.08 -13.29 6.29
CA GLY A 279 15.48 -12.58 5.16
C GLY A 279 15.40 -11.05 5.37
N ASN A 280 14.69 -10.38 4.48
CA ASN A 280 14.59 -8.94 4.47
C ASN A 280 13.37 -8.44 5.24
N VAL A 281 13.50 -7.26 5.83
CA VAL A 281 12.39 -6.48 6.39
C VAL A 281 12.03 -5.39 5.40
N LEU A 282 10.75 -5.32 5.01
CA LEU A 282 10.27 -4.31 4.07
C LEU A 282 9.29 -3.35 4.77
N ILE A 283 9.62 -2.08 4.78
CA ILE A 283 8.73 -1.01 5.22
C ILE A 283 8.30 -0.21 3.98
N VAL A 284 7.01 -0.13 3.73
CA VAL A 284 6.45 0.65 2.61
C VAL A 284 5.79 1.90 3.16
N VAL A 285 6.24 3.07 2.69
CA VAL A 285 5.68 4.39 2.99
C VAL A 285 5.08 4.94 1.70
N ASP A 286 3.78 4.78 1.54
CA ASP A 286 3.08 5.20 0.33
C ASP A 286 2.51 6.61 0.47
N ALA A 287 2.61 7.41 -0.61
CA ALA A 287 2.09 8.76 -0.74
C ALA A 287 2.62 9.76 0.31
N LEU A 288 3.95 9.80 0.51
CA LEU A 288 4.61 10.72 1.46
C LEU A 288 4.22 12.19 1.22
N ASP A 289 3.91 12.60 -0.01
CA ASP A 289 3.41 13.93 -0.36
C ASP A 289 2.02 14.25 0.25
N GLU A 290 1.30 13.24 0.73
CA GLU A 290 -0.01 13.38 1.39
C GLU A 290 0.08 13.36 2.92
N SER A 291 1.27 13.36 3.50
CA SER A 291 1.49 13.30 4.96
C SER A 291 1.14 14.60 5.71
N GLY A 292 0.50 15.55 5.07
CA GLY A 292 0.07 16.81 5.66
C GLY A 292 0.84 18.02 5.16
N ALA A 293 0.99 19.05 6.02
CA ALA A 293 1.70 20.28 5.71
C ALA A 293 3.19 20.06 5.45
N GLU A 294 3.86 21.05 4.84
CA GLU A 294 5.30 20.99 4.59
C GLU A 294 6.12 20.72 5.86
N LEU A 295 5.67 21.23 7.00
CA LEU A 295 6.34 21.02 8.29
C LEU A 295 6.33 19.52 8.67
N SER A 296 5.18 18.85 8.59
CA SER A 296 5.05 17.41 8.86
C SER A 296 5.93 16.59 7.93
N ARG A 297 5.96 16.93 6.63
CA ARG A 297 6.87 16.28 5.68
C ARG A 297 8.34 16.50 6.03
N ARG A 298 8.72 17.70 6.43
CA ARG A 298 10.11 18.00 6.87
C ARG A 298 10.51 17.14 8.07
N HIS A 299 9.63 16.93 9.04
CA HIS A 299 9.88 16.06 10.18
C HIS A 299 10.13 14.62 9.72
N LEU A 300 9.26 14.04 8.87
CA LEU A 300 9.47 12.70 8.31
C LEU A 300 10.77 12.58 7.51
N LEU A 301 11.07 13.56 6.69
CA LEU A 301 12.32 13.62 5.91
C LEU A 301 13.55 13.74 6.80
N SER A 302 13.45 14.43 7.96
CA SER A 302 14.54 14.53 8.94
C SER A 302 14.88 13.19 9.59
N VAL A 303 13.99 12.23 9.53
CA VAL A 303 14.20 10.85 10.01
C VAL A 303 14.67 9.93 8.89
N LEU A 304 14.10 10.05 7.68
CA LEU A 304 14.39 9.14 6.56
C LEU A 304 15.72 9.47 5.85
N ALA A 305 16.09 10.75 5.77
CA ALA A 305 17.26 11.19 4.99
C ALA A 305 18.61 11.26 5.74
N PRO A 306 18.70 11.30 7.08
CA PRO A 306 19.99 11.37 7.76
C PRO A 306 20.87 10.14 7.55
N ALA A 307 22.18 10.31 7.71
CA ALA A 307 23.16 9.23 7.66
C ALA A 307 22.88 8.09 8.66
N GLN A 308 22.15 8.36 9.75
CA GLN A 308 21.71 7.34 10.71
C GLN A 308 20.78 6.29 10.08
N THR A 309 19.97 6.67 9.10
CA THR A 309 19.12 5.72 8.36
C THR A 309 19.95 4.88 7.37
N ALA A 310 21.09 5.39 6.92
CA ALA A 310 22.07 4.59 6.16
C ALA A 310 22.64 3.42 7.00
N ASN A 311 22.69 3.57 8.32
CA ASN A 311 23.19 2.55 9.24
C ASN A 311 22.15 1.48 9.62
N LEU A 312 20.95 1.47 9.03
CA LEU A 312 20.00 0.38 9.21
C LEU A 312 20.64 -0.98 8.85
N PRO A 313 20.22 -2.06 9.49
CA PRO A 313 20.70 -3.40 9.15
C PRO A 313 20.59 -3.68 7.64
N ARG A 314 21.54 -4.46 7.12
CA ARG A 314 21.64 -4.70 5.65
C ARG A 314 20.39 -5.32 5.05
N ASN A 315 19.62 -6.06 5.83
CA ASN A 315 18.38 -6.71 5.43
C ASN A 315 17.13 -5.81 5.56
N VAL A 316 17.28 -4.54 5.96
CA VAL A 316 16.13 -3.61 6.05
C VAL A 316 16.03 -2.80 4.76
N ARG A 317 14.83 -2.74 4.19
CA ARG A 317 14.49 -1.98 2.98
C ARG A 317 13.28 -1.09 3.25
N ILE A 318 13.34 0.15 2.78
CA ILE A 318 12.25 1.11 2.88
C ILE A 318 11.87 1.56 1.48
N LEU A 319 10.66 1.23 1.03
CA LEU A 319 10.09 1.72 -0.22
C LEU A 319 9.24 2.95 0.06
N VAL A 320 9.66 4.10 -0.45
CA VAL A 320 8.92 5.36 -0.33
C VAL A 320 8.30 5.71 -1.67
N THR A 321 7.03 6.11 -1.70
CA THR A 321 6.44 6.71 -2.90
C THR A 321 5.99 8.13 -2.63
N SER A 322 6.15 9.01 -3.61
CA SER A 322 5.63 10.38 -3.56
C SER A 322 5.52 11.03 -4.93
N ARG A 323 4.82 12.16 -5.00
CA ARG A 323 5.01 13.15 -6.07
C ARG A 323 6.35 13.86 -5.89
N THR A 324 6.84 14.46 -6.96
CA THR A 324 8.05 15.29 -6.96
C THR A 324 7.73 16.68 -6.40
N LEU A 325 7.69 16.80 -5.06
CA LEU A 325 7.60 18.10 -4.39
C LEU A 325 9.01 18.63 -4.12
N PRO A 326 9.25 19.95 -4.21
CA PRO A 326 10.60 20.54 -4.07
C PRO A 326 11.29 20.23 -2.74
N ASP A 327 10.52 20.16 -1.64
CA ASP A 327 11.02 19.82 -0.30
C ASP A 327 11.48 18.34 -0.23
N ILE A 328 10.68 17.40 -0.78
CA ILE A 328 11.00 15.98 -0.84
C ILE A 328 12.21 15.74 -1.77
N GLU A 329 12.16 16.34 -2.96
CA GLU A 329 13.19 16.14 -3.99
C GLU A 329 14.57 16.62 -3.51
N ARG A 330 14.63 17.81 -2.90
CA ARG A 330 15.87 18.37 -2.37
C ARG A 330 16.51 17.45 -1.33
N VAL A 331 15.71 16.87 -0.44
CA VAL A 331 16.21 16.07 0.68
C VAL A 331 16.59 14.65 0.25
N LEU A 332 15.71 13.96 -0.49
CA LEU A 332 15.95 12.57 -0.87
C LEU A 332 17.00 12.41 -1.97
N ASN A 333 17.13 13.36 -2.90
CA ASN A 333 18.21 13.32 -3.89
C ASN A 333 19.60 13.59 -3.29
N ALA A 334 19.70 14.31 -2.18
CA ALA A 334 20.96 14.57 -1.51
C ALA A 334 21.47 13.38 -0.66
N ALA A 335 20.60 12.42 -0.33
CA ALA A 335 20.93 11.32 0.56
C ALA A 335 21.50 10.13 -0.23
N GLN A 336 22.77 9.78 0.01
CA GLN A 336 23.49 8.71 -0.71
C GLN A 336 22.88 7.31 -0.52
N HIS A 337 22.20 7.06 0.58
CA HIS A 337 21.51 5.78 0.87
C HIS A 337 20.11 5.68 0.27
N VAL A 338 19.72 6.66 -0.57
CA VAL A 338 18.44 6.68 -1.29
C VAL A 338 18.69 6.45 -2.78
N ARG A 339 18.04 5.43 -3.33
CA ARG A 339 17.93 5.21 -4.77
C ARG A 339 16.64 5.84 -5.26
N ALA A 340 16.73 6.86 -6.11
CA ALA A 340 15.56 7.45 -6.75
C ALA A 340 15.26 6.71 -8.06
N THR A 341 13.98 6.29 -8.23
CA THR A 341 13.46 5.69 -9.47
C THR A 341 12.22 6.47 -9.87
N SER A 342 12.12 6.87 -11.13
CA SER A 342 10.97 7.62 -11.62
C SER A 342 9.96 6.71 -12.33
N SER A 343 8.70 6.79 -11.91
CA SER A 343 7.60 6.15 -12.66
C SER A 343 7.32 6.85 -14.01
N ASP A 344 7.88 8.04 -14.21
CA ASP A 344 7.76 8.79 -15.46
C ASP A 344 8.77 8.30 -16.51
N ASP A 345 9.86 7.63 -16.09
CA ASP A 345 10.90 7.06 -16.97
C ASP A 345 10.45 5.73 -17.61
N VAL A 346 9.30 5.17 -17.16
CA VAL A 346 8.70 4.02 -17.84
C VAL A 346 8.33 4.42 -19.26
N SER A 347 8.86 3.68 -20.27
CA SER A 347 8.64 4.02 -21.66
C SER A 347 7.15 4.17 -22.00
N ALA A 348 6.84 5.11 -22.90
CA ALA A 348 5.47 5.39 -23.31
C ALA A 348 4.77 4.11 -23.82
N GLY A 349 5.47 3.27 -24.59
CA GLY A 349 4.94 2.01 -25.11
C GLY A 349 4.58 0.99 -24.03
N LEU A 350 5.38 0.88 -22.95
CA LEU A 350 5.08 0.00 -21.82
C LEU A 350 3.88 0.51 -21.01
N SER A 351 3.80 1.82 -20.79
CA SER A 351 2.67 2.44 -20.11
C SER A 351 1.38 2.30 -20.92
N GLU A 352 1.43 2.48 -22.24
CA GLU A 352 0.30 2.28 -23.14
C GLU A 352 -0.16 0.81 -23.17
N ARG A 353 0.78 -0.14 -23.25
CA ARG A 353 0.48 -1.58 -23.17
C ARG A 353 -0.29 -1.92 -21.90
N ASP A 354 0.16 -1.43 -20.76
CA ASP A 354 -0.45 -1.71 -19.46
C ASP A 354 -1.84 -1.09 -19.35
N ILE A 355 -2.01 0.14 -19.82
CA ILE A 355 -3.31 0.81 -19.89
C ILE A 355 -4.25 0.07 -20.84
N ARG A 356 -3.77 -0.38 -21.99
CA ARG A 356 -4.55 -1.17 -22.94
C ARG A 356 -5.06 -2.46 -22.32
N LEU A 357 -4.23 -3.17 -21.55
CA LEU A 357 -4.65 -4.37 -20.79
C LEU A 357 -5.76 -4.02 -19.78
N TYR A 358 -5.62 -2.89 -19.10
CA TYR A 358 -6.63 -2.42 -18.15
C TYR A 358 -7.97 -2.13 -18.84
N ILE A 359 -7.96 -1.36 -19.93
CA ILE A 359 -9.15 -0.99 -20.70
C ILE A 359 -9.80 -2.22 -21.29
N MET A 360 -9.02 -3.15 -21.88
CA MET A 360 -9.53 -4.40 -22.44
C MET A 360 -10.27 -5.23 -21.38
N LYS A 361 -9.70 -5.35 -20.19
CA LYS A 361 -10.36 -6.06 -19.09
C LYS A 361 -11.66 -5.40 -18.63
N ARG A 362 -11.72 -4.06 -18.65
CA ARG A 362 -12.89 -3.29 -18.19
C ARG A 362 -13.99 -3.17 -19.23
N MET A 363 -13.64 -3.03 -20.49
CA MET A 363 -14.59 -2.66 -21.55
C MET A 363 -14.63 -3.64 -22.74
N GLY A 364 -13.65 -4.56 -22.86
CA GLY A 364 -13.57 -5.47 -24.03
C GLY A 364 -14.73 -6.44 -24.20
N HIS A 365 -15.62 -6.56 -23.20
CA HIS A 365 -16.84 -7.35 -23.25
C HIS A 365 -18.07 -6.55 -23.71
N LEU A 366 -17.95 -5.23 -23.89
CA LEU A 366 -19.06 -4.35 -24.23
C LEU A 366 -19.34 -4.38 -25.73
N ARG A 367 -20.62 -4.41 -26.10
CA ARG A 367 -21.04 -4.30 -27.51
C ARG A 367 -20.67 -2.91 -28.04
N GLY A 368 -19.98 -2.87 -29.19
CA GLY A 368 -19.52 -1.62 -29.82
C GLY A 368 -18.16 -1.11 -29.35
N ILE A 369 -17.47 -1.86 -28.47
CA ILE A 369 -16.09 -1.58 -28.09
C ILE A 369 -15.23 -2.76 -28.60
N GLY A 370 -14.45 -2.50 -29.65
CA GLY A 370 -13.50 -3.46 -30.21
C GLY A 370 -12.05 -3.09 -29.92
N SER A 371 -11.13 -3.77 -30.58
CA SER A 371 -9.69 -3.52 -30.41
C SER A 371 -9.26 -2.12 -30.82
N ALA A 372 -9.95 -1.51 -31.81
CA ALA A 372 -9.67 -0.15 -32.29
C ALA A 372 -10.06 0.89 -31.24
N GLU A 373 -11.23 0.76 -30.62
CA GLU A 373 -11.72 1.64 -29.56
C GLU A 373 -10.82 1.53 -28.31
N VAL A 374 -10.45 0.32 -27.91
CA VAL A 374 -9.51 0.07 -26.80
C VAL A 374 -8.16 0.73 -27.08
N HIS A 375 -7.64 0.62 -28.31
CA HIS A 375 -6.39 1.27 -28.69
C HIS A 375 -6.51 2.79 -28.65
N GLY A 376 -7.59 3.35 -29.19
CA GLY A 376 -7.83 4.80 -29.20
C GLY A 376 -7.84 5.40 -27.78
N ILE A 377 -8.57 4.78 -26.82
CA ILE A 377 -8.57 5.23 -25.42
C ILE A 377 -7.17 5.07 -24.81
N SER A 378 -6.46 3.95 -25.10
CA SER A 378 -5.13 3.72 -24.51
C SER A 378 -4.11 4.76 -24.96
N GLN A 379 -4.12 5.15 -26.22
CA GLN A 379 -3.30 6.25 -26.73
C GLN A 379 -3.66 7.59 -26.09
N LYS A 380 -4.98 7.90 -26.02
CA LYS A 380 -5.47 9.14 -25.45
C LYS A 380 -5.16 9.27 -23.96
N ALA A 381 -5.01 8.19 -23.24
CA ALA A 381 -4.65 8.20 -21.83
C ALA A 381 -3.22 8.72 -21.57
N GLU A 382 -2.36 8.85 -22.58
CA GLU A 382 -0.99 9.40 -22.48
C GLU A 382 -0.18 8.80 -21.32
N GLY A 383 -0.37 7.51 -21.03
CA GLY A 383 0.27 6.80 -19.92
C GLY A 383 -0.31 7.10 -18.54
N LEU A 384 -1.48 7.75 -18.44
CA LEU A 384 -2.15 8.10 -17.18
C LEU A 384 -3.28 7.10 -16.85
N PHE A 385 -3.02 6.19 -15.94
CA PHE A 385 -4.05 5.27 -15.42
C PHE A 385 -5.21 6.00 -14.75
N GLU A 386 -4.91 7.13 -14.14
CA GLU A 386 -5.89 7.96 -13.47
C GLU A 386 -6.90 8.58 -14.45
N TRP A 387 -6.50 8.82 -15.69
CA TRP A 387 -7.43 9.21 -16.74
C TRP A 387 -8.17 8.00 -17.31
N ALA A 388 -7.46 6.89 -17.53
CA ALA A 388 -8.05 5.70 -18.14
C ALA A 388 -9.17 5.10 -17.26
N ARG A 389 -9.02 5.14 -15.94
CA ARG A 389 -10.00 4.59 -15.00
C ARG A 389 -11.35 5.33 -15.05
N PRO A 390 -11.44 6.64 -14.79
CA PRO A 390 -12.70 7.36 -14.89
C PRO A 390 -13.25 7.37 -16.31
N ALA A 391 -12.42 7.34 -17.36
CA ALA A 391 -12.88 7.21 -18.72
C ALA A 391 -13.63 5.88 -18.97
N CYS A 392 -13.09 4.75 -18.50
CA CYS A 392 -13.78 3.47 -18.57
C CYS A 392 -15.11 3.47 -17.79
N GLU A 393 -15.12 4.05 -16.59
CA GLU A 393 -16.32 4.11 -15.75
C GLU A 393 -17.36 5.10 -16.31
N PHE A 394 -16.93 6.17 -16.95
CA PHE A 394 -17.83 7.11 -17.66
C PHE A 394 -18.48 6.44 -18.86
N VAL A 395 -17.73 5.69 -19.66
CA VAL A 395 -18.26 4.97 -20.83
C VAL A 395 -19.24 3.88 -20.40
N ASN A 396 -18.93 3.16 -19.32
CA ASN A 396 -19.75 2.06 -18.79
C ASN A 396 -19.91 2.19 -17.26
N PRO A 397 -20.81 3.05 -16.77
CA PRO A 397 -21.03 3.21 -15.35
C PRO A 397 -21.45 1.92 -14.68
N SER A 398 -20.81 1.57 -13.56
CA SER A 398 -21.16 0.41 -12.76
C SER A 398 -22.60 0.51 -12.27
N GLY A 399 -23.43 -0.48 -12.61
CA GLY A 399 -24.84 -0.55 -12.23
C GLY A 399 -25.85 -0.07 -13.29
N VAL A 400 -25.42 0.53 -14.39
CA VAL A 400 -26.30 0.92 -15.50
C VAL A 400 -26.26 -0.13 -16.59
N LYS A 401 -27.28 -0.98 -16.67
CA LYS A 401 -27.47 -1.92 -17.79
C LYS A 401 -28.08 -1.15 -18.98
N ASN A 402 -27.49 -1.31 -20.19
CA ASN A 402 -27.97 -0.75 -21.46
C ASN A 402 -27.84 0.78 -21.62
N GLY A 403 -26.79 1.41 -21.10
CA GLY A 403 -26.49 2.82 -21.38
C GLY A 403 -25.97 3.07 -22.81
N PRO A 404 -25.92 4.34 -23.27
CA PRO A 404 -25.41 4.75 -24.59
C PRO A 404 -23.85 4.66 -24.63
N VAL A 405 -23.32 3.45 -24.61
CA VAL A 405 -21.86 3.16 -24.53
C VAL A 405 -21.10 3.88 -25.66
N LYS A 406 -21.62 3.82 -26.90
CA LYS A 406 -20.96 4.41 -28.06
C LYS A 406 -20.91 5.95 -27.99
N GLU A 407 -22.01 6.58 -27.63
CA GLU A 407 -22.09 8.03 -27.47
C GLU A 407 -21.12 8.53 -26.39
N ARG A 408 -21.08 7.87 -25.23
CA ARG A 408 -20.15 8.21 -24.15
C ARG A 408 -18.69 7.95 -24.55
N PHE A 409 -18.41 6.89 -25.30
CA PHE A 409 -17.10 6.65 -25.87
C PHE A 409 -16.69 7.81 -26.80
N ASP A 410 -17.57 8.22 -27.72
CA ASP A 410 -17.30 9.31 -28.64
C ASP A 410 -17.06 10.63 -27.89
N ASN A 411 -17.82 10.90 -26.83
CA ASN A 411 -17.60 12.06 -25.95
C ASN A 411 -16.20 12.04 -25.32
N VAL A 412 -15.76 10.90 -24.80
CA VAL A 412 -14.40 10.75 -24.25
C VAL A 412 -13.34 10.97 -25.34
N MET A 413 -13.57 10.47 -26.55
CA MET A 413 -12.62 10.64 -27.65
C MET A 413 -12.53 12.08 -28.16
N HIS A 414 -13.56 12.90 -28.00
CA HIS A 414 -13.57 14.32 -28.39
C HIS A 414 -12.94 15.25 -27.33
N LEU A 415 -12.62 14.77 -26.10
CA LEU A 415 -11.91 15.58 -25.11
C LEU A 415 -10.57 16.07 -25.66
N ARG A 416 -10.15 17.29 -25.30
CA ARG A 416 -8.84 17.83 -25.72
C ARG A 416 -7.70 17.00 -25.12
N SER A 417 -6.70 16.69 -25.93
CA SER A 417 -5.46 16.03 -25.50
C SER A 417 -4.47 17.07 -24.96
N GLY A 418 -3.50 16.63 -24.14
CA GLY A 418 -2.42 17.49 -23.63
C GLY A 418 -2.57 17.85 -22.15
N GLY A 419 -1.85 18.86 -21.68
CA GLY A 419 -1.62 19.19 -20.28
C GLY A 419 -2.82 19.41 -19.36
N GLY A 420 -4.03 19.46 -19.90
CA GLY A 420 -5.30 19.52 -19.15
C GLY A 420 -6.20 18.30 -19.34
N LEU A 421 -5.68 17.18 -19.85
CA LEU A 421 -6.47 16.01 -20.20
C LEU A 421 -7.28 15.45 -19.02
N LEU A 422 -6.68 15.40 -17.84
CA LEU A 422 -7.36 14.93 -16.62
C LEU A 422 -8.44 15.89 -16.15
N ASP A 423 -8.18 17.19 -16.20
CA ASP A 423 -9.14 18.23 -15.86
C ASP A 423 -10.33 18.24 -16.84
N ALA A 424 -10.05 18.01 -18.14
CA ALA A 424 -11.08 17.86 -19.15
C ALA A 424 -11.98 16.65 -18.87
N MET A 425 -11.42 15.54 -18.42
CA MET A 425 -12.18 14.36 -18.02
C MET A 425 -13.05 14.61 -16.79
N TYR A 426 -12.48 15.22 -15.75
CA TYR A 426 -13.26 15.58 -14.56
C TYR A 426 -14.39 16.55 -14.88
N ARG A 427 -14.13 17.54 -15.74
CA ARG A 427 -15.16 18.48 -16.18
C ARG A 427 -16.26 17.80 -16.97
N ALA A 428 -15.92 16.89 -17.88
CA ALA A 428 -16.90 16.12 -18.66
C ALA A 428 -17.80 15.26 -17.76
N ILE A 429 -17.21 14.59 -16.73
CA ILE A 429 -17.99 13.82 -15.75
C ILE A 429 -18.94 14.73 -14.97
N LEU A 430 -18.46 15.88 -14.50
CA LEU A 430 -19.28 16.83 -13.76
C LEU A 430 -20.41 17.41 -14.63
N GLU A 431 -20.13 17.75 -15.88
CA GLU A 431 -21.14 18.26 -16.83
C GLU A 431 -22.23 17.23 -17.19
N ASP A 432 -21.85 15.92 -17.26
CA ASP A 432 -22.81 14.82 -17.47
C ASP A 432 -23.63 14.52 -16.20
N SER A 433 -23.00 14.71 -15.02
CA SER A 433 -23.59 14.29 -13.74
C SER A 433 -24.39 15.37 -13.04
N ILE A 434 -23.96 16.63 -13.14
CA ILE A 434 -24.50 17.77 -12.36
C ILE A 434 -25.11 18.80 -13.30
N PRO A 435 -26.44 18.95 -13.32
CA PRO A 435 -27.12 20.00 -14.05
C PRO A 435 -26.59 21.39 -13.70
N LYS A 436 -26.54 22.30 -14.68
CA LYS A 436 -25.96 23.66 -14.51
C LYS A 436 -26.95 24.66 -13.91
N ASP A 437 -28.06 24.20 -13.31
CA ASP A 437 -28.93 25.08 -12.56
C ASP A 437 -28.32 25.44 -11.19
N GLU A 438 -28.60 26.66 -10.73
CA GLU A 438 -28.00 27.22 -9.52
C GLU A 438 -28.32 26.39 -8.26
N THR A 439 -29.51 25.79 -8.20
CA THR A 439 -29.94 24.98 -7.06
C THR A 439 -29.10 23.71 -6.97
N THR A 440 -28.97 22.95 -8.06
CA THR A 440 -28.20 21.72 -8.11
C THR A 440 -26.70 21.99 -7.90
N LEU A 441 -26.16 23.05 -8.48
CA LEU A 441 -24.77 23.47 -8.26
C LEU A 441 -24.50 23.81 -6.78
N THR A 442 -25.42 24.53 -6.13
CA THR A 442 -25.31 24.87 -4.71
C THR A 442 -25.35 23.61 -3.85
N GLN A 443 -26.26 22.68 -4.14
CA GLN A 443 -26.34 21.39 -3.44
C GLN A 443 -25.08 20.58 -3.65
N PHE A 444 -24.57 20.48 -4.87
CA PHE A 444 -23.32 19.78 -5.18
C PHE A 444 -22.15 20.37 -4.39
N ARG A 445 -21.96 21.69 -4.42
CA ARG A 445 -20.88 22.36 -3.68
C ARG A 445 -20.99 22.09 -2.18
N SER A 446 -22.19 22.21 -1.60
CA SER A 446 -22.42 21.96 -0.18
C SER A 446 -22.16 20.50 0.22
N VAL A 447 -22.54 19.51 -0.62
CA VAL A 447 -22.27 18.10 -0.35
C VAL A 447 -20.77 17.79 -0.48
N MET A 448 -20.12 18.28 -1.53
CA MET A 448 -18.69 18.06 -1.71
C MET A 448 -17.87 18.73 -0.61
N GLN A 449 -18.26 19.92 -0.17
CA GLN A 449 -17.67 20.60 0.98
C GLN A 449 -17.77 19.74 2.24
N GLN A 450 -18.95 19.16 2.53
CA GLN A 450 -19.15 18.25 3.65
C GLN A 450 -18.20 17.04 3.58
N ILE A 451 -18.08 16.42 2.38
CA ILE A 451 -17.21 15.25 2.18
C ILE A 451 -15.73 15.63 2.31
N MET A 452 -15.32 16.77 1.74
CA MET A 452 -13.92 17.18 1.67
C MET A 452 -13.41 17.81 2.96
N SER A 453 -14.28 18.33 3.82
CA SER A 453 -13.94 18.93 5.12
C SER A 453 -14.04 17.95 6.28
N ALA A 454 -14.57 16.73 6.06
CA ALA A 454 -14.60 15.69 7.08
C ALA A 454 -13.17 15.19 7.37
N LEU A 455 -12.85 15.00 8.66
CA LEU A 455 -11.53 14.54 9.11
C LEU A 455 -11.26 13.08 8.76
N GLU A 456 -12.30 12.29 8.52
CA GLU A 456 -12.25 10.92 8.02
C GLU A 456 -13.38 10.68 7.02
N PRO A 457 -13.22 9.71 6.10
CA PRO A 457 -14.26 9.39 5.13
C PRO A 457 -15.49 8.79 5.82
N LEU A 458 -16.64 9.39 5.59
CA LEU A 458 -17.91 8.99 6.19
C LEU A 458 -18.74 8.15 5.23
N HIS A 459 -19.52 7.21 5.78
CA HIS A 459 -20.49 6.43 5.02
C HIS A 459 -21.71 7.28 4.64
N MET A 460 -22.40 6.89 3.56
CA MET A 460 -23.53 7.63 3.03
C MET A 460 -24.66 7.88 4.03
N ASP A 461 -24.93 6.92 4.91
CA ASP A 461 -25.94 7.02 5.96
C ASP A 461 -25.55 8.03 7.05
N VAL A 462 -24.27 8.07 7.41
CA VAL A 462 -23.73 9.06 8.36
C VAL A 462 -23.80 10.46 7.77
N LEU A 463 -23.37 10.64 6.51
CA LEU A 463 -23.45 11.90 5.80
C LEU A 463 -24.91 12.43 5.73
N ASN A 464 -25.87 11.55 5.43
CA ASN A 464 -27.29 11.90 5.39
C ASN A 464 -27.83 12.29 6.78
N LYS A 465 -27.45 11.59 7.84
CA LYS A 465 -27.83 11.97 9.22
C LYS A 465 -27.28 13.33 9.59
N MET A 466 -26.00 13.59 9.31
CA MET A 466 -25.41 14.90 9.56
C MET A 466 -26.13 16.00 8.78
N ARG A 467 -26.55 15.72 7.53
CA ARG A 467 -27.26 16.69 6.69
C ARG A 467 -28.59 17.13 7.30
N CYS A 468 -29.30 16.27 8.04
CA CYS A 468 -30.54 16.64 8.75
C CYS A 468 -30.32 17.65 9.89
N HIS A 469 -29.08 17.84 10.34
CA HIS A 469 -28.71 18.79 11.38
C HIS A 469 -28.04 20.07 10.83
N PHE A 470 -27.96 20.24 9.51
CA PHE A 470 -27.49 21.50 8.94
C PHE A 470 -28.44 22.66 9.30
N PRO A 471 -27.94 23.89 9.50
CA PRO A 471 -28.75 25.00 10.03
C PRO A 471 -29.88 25.45 9.10
N GLY A 472 -29.76 25.22 7.80
CA GLY A 472 -30.75 25.60 6.81
C GLY A 472 -31.65 24.44 6.38
N ARG A 473 -32.98 24.54 6.51
CA ARG A 473 -33.91 23.50 6.02
C ARG A 473 -33.74 23.16 4.54
N LYS A 474 -33.30 24.12 3.70
CA LYS A 474 -32.97 23.92 2.28
C LYS A 474 -31.81 22.95 2.09
N ASP A 475 -31.00 22.70 3.12
CA ASP A 475 -29.87 21.81 3.11
C ASP A 475 -30.21 20.37 3.54
N HIS A 476 -31.48 20.14 3.96
CA HIS A 476 -32.00 18.84 4.37
C HIS A 476 -32.49 18.04 3.16
N TYR A 477 -31.56 17.45 2.40
CA TYR A 477 -31.86 16.57 1.26
C TYR A 477 -31.00 15.32 1.29
N VAL A 478 -31.41 14.30 0.54
CA VAL A 478 -30.71 13.03 0.48
C VAL A 478 -29.51 13.15 -0.46
N ILE A 479 -28.33 12.95 0.07
CA ILE A 479 -27.04 13.17 -0.63
C ILE A 479 -26.92 12.36 -1.92
N ILE A 480 -27.43 11.11 -1.93
CA ILE A 480 -27.35 10.26 -3.12
C ILE A 480 -28.05 10.87 -4.33
N ALA A 481 -29.09 11.67 -4.14
CA ALA A 481 -29.77 12.34 -5.25
C ALA A 481 -28.85 13.32 -5.99
N VAL A 482 -27.85 13.88 -5.30
CA VAL A 482 -26.87 14.79 -5.89
C VAL A 482 -25.69 14.03 -6.50
N LEU A 483 -25.28 12.90 -5.87
CA LEU A 483 -24.04 12.20 -6.21
C LEU A 483 -24.23 10.93 -7.03
N GLU A 484 -25.45 10.53 -7.38
CA GLU A 484 -25.75 9.23 -8.00
C GLU A 484 -24.87 8.91 -9.21
N ARG A 485 -24.55 9.90 -10.03
CA ARG A 485 -23.74 9.74 -11.25
C ARG A 485 -22.25 9.98 -11.06
N MET A 486 -21.81 10.24 -9.82
CA MET A 486 -20.41 10.56 -9.50
C MET A 486 -19.56 9.32 -9.24
N ALA A 487 -20.07 8.12 -9.42
CA ALA A 487 -19.32 6.86 -9.27
C ALA A 487 -17.98 6.78 -10.05
N PRO A 488 -17.82 7.44 -11.23
CA PRO A 488 -16.52 7.48 -11.91
C PRO A 488 -15.39 8.15 -11.10
N VAL A 489 -15.72 9.07 -10.19
CA VAL A 489 -14.76 9.88 -9.42
C VAL A 489 -14.92 9.76 -7.91
N LEU A 490 -16.00 9.17 -7.40
CA LEU A 490 -16.26 8.95 -5.98
C LEU A 490 -16.45 7.46 -5.67
N SER A 491 -15.94 6.99 -4.52
CA SER A 491 -16.33 5.70 -3.91
C SER A 491 -17.59 5.87 -3.06
N GLY A 492 -18.15 4.76 -2.58
CA GLY A 492 -19.31 4.79 -1.66
C GLY A 492 -20.64 5.17 -2.31
N ILE A 493 -20.68 5.35 -3.64
CA ILE A 493 -21.89 5.70 -4.39
C ILE A 493 -22.66 4.42 -4.75
N THR A 494 -22.01 3.47 -5.39
CA THR A 494 -22.61 2.18 -5.79
C THR A 494 -22.49 1.12 -4.69
N ASP A 495 -21.37 1.12 -3.98
CA ASP A 495 -21.12 0.26 -2.83
C ASP A 495 -21.28 1.05 -1.53
N ARG A 496 -22.45 0.94 -0.92
CA ARG A 496 -22.80 1.63 0.34
C ARG A 496 -22.04 1.12 1.56
N SER A 497 -21.35 -0.01 1.46
CA SER A 497 -20.46 -0.51 2.52
C SER A 497 -19.13 0.23 2.56
N SER A 498 -18.80 0.97 1.52
CA SER A 498 -17.61 1.82 1.44
C SER A 498 -17.93 3.27 1.79
N PRO A 499 -17.02 3.98 2.47
CA PRO A 499 -17.20 5.40 2.73
C PRO A 499 -17.13 6.23 1.46
N VAL A 500 -17.85 7.38 1.46
CA VAL A 500 -17.88 8.31 0.34
C VAL A 500 -16.62 9.16 0.35
N ARG A 501 -15.81 9.03 -0.71
CA ARG A 501 -14.60 9.83 -0.88
C ARG A 501 -14.17 9.87 -2.34
N PRO A 502 -13.40 10.86 -2.77
CA PRO A 502 -12.73 10.85 -4.06
C PRO A 502 -11.88 9.59 -4.27
N LEU A 503 -11.95 9.04 -5.46
CA LEU A 503 -11.17 7.85 -5.84
C LEU A 503 -9.67 8.16 -5.93
N HIS A 504 -9.33 9.44 -6.16
CA HIS A 504 -7.95 9.92 -6.26
C HIS A 504 -7.79 11.36 -5.79
N ALA A 505 -6.65 11.68 -5.18
CA ALA A 505 -6.35 13.00 -4.63
C ALA A 505 -6.36 14.14 -5.67
N SER A 506 -6.08 13.85 -6.95
CA SER A 506 -6.12 14.88 -8.01
C SER A 506 -7.52 15.43 -8.29
N PHE A 507 -8.58 14.68 -7.94
CA PHE A 507 -9.94 15.22 -8.02
C PHE A 507 -10.19 16.26 -6.94
N TYR A 508 -9.61 16.09 -5.73
CA TYR A 508 -9.55 17.14 -4.72
C TYR A 508 -8.81 18.37 -5.25
N ASP A 509 -7.58 18.16 -5.78
CA ASP A 509 -6.75 19.23 -6.32
C ASP A 509 -7.49 20.01 -7.43
N PHE A 510 -8.28 19.31 -8.25
CA PHE A 510 -9.10 19.91 -9.30
C PHE A 510 -10.24 20.74 -8.73
N LEU A 511 -11.01 20.21 -7.76
CA LEU A 511 -12.17 20.89 -7.18
C LEU A 511 -11.78 22.12 -6.34
N MET A 512 -10.62 22.07 -5.68
CA MET A 512 -10.10 23.17 -4.84
C MET A 512 -9.37 24.27 -5.64
N ASP A 513 -9.24 24.13 -6.94
CA ASP A 513 -8.62 25.13 -7.81
C ASP A 513 -9.67 25.76 -8.71
N HIS A 514 -10.03 27.02 -8.41
CA HIS A 514 -11.06 27.77 -9.15
C HIS A 514 -10.72 27.90 -10.65
N SER A 515 -9.43 28.05 -10.99
CA SER A 515 -9.00 28.19 -12.39
C SER A 515 -9.23 26.91 -13.20
N ARG A 516 -9.20 25.75 -12.54
CA ARG A 516 -9.37 24.42 -13.13
C ARG A 516 -10.82 23.98 -13.14
N SER A 517 -11.54 24.10 -12.02
CA SER A 517 -12.89 23.58 -11.82
C SER A 517 -14.01 24.57 -12.20
N GLY A 518 -13.73 25.87 -12.21
CA GLY A 518 -14.71 26.91 -12.59
C GLY A 518 -15.95 26.89 -11.71
N ILE A 519 -17.14 26.67 -12.32
CA ILE A 519 -18.42 26.64 -11.60
C ILE A 519 -18.54 25.51 -10.57
N TYR A 520 -17.68 24.49 -10.64
CA TYR A 520 -17.64 23.35 -9.71
C TYR A 520 -16.63 23.54 -8.57
N PHE A 521 -16.05 24.72 -8.43
CA PHE A 521 -15.11 25.06 -7.37
C PHE A 521 -15.72 24.82 -5.98
N ILE A 522 -14.95 24.21 -5.09
CA ILE A 522 -15.33 23.93 -3.70
C ILE A 522 -14.43 24.74 -2.77
N ASP A 523 -15.02 25.61 -2.00
CA ASP A 523 -14.35 26.32 -0.92
C ASP A 523 -14.44 25.49 0.38
N THR A 524 -13.32 24.96 0.84
CA THR A 524 -13.24 24.19 2.08
C THR A 524 -12.94 25.06 3.30
N SER A 525 -12.75 26.36 3.14
CA SER A 525 -12.47 27.30 4.25
C SER A 525 -13.68 27.53 5.15
N ASP A 526 -14.90 27.44 4.61
CA ASP A 526 -16.15 27.57 5.36
C ASP A 526 -16.79 26.23 5.68
N ALA A 527 -16.38 25.59 6.76
CA ALA A 527 -16.97 24.35 7.27
C ALA A 527 -18.07 24.59 8.33
N THR A 528 -18.65 25.80 8.41
CA THR A 528 -19.59 26.19 9.46
C THR A 528 -20.81 25.26 9.54
N GLY A 529 -21.38 24.87 8.40
CA GLY A 529 -22.53 23.94 8.35
C GLY A 529 -22.19 22.56 8.92
N LEU A 530 -21.02 22.02 8.59
CA LEU A 530 -20.52 20.74 9.11
C LEU A 530 -20.24 20.82 10.62
N ALA A 531 -19.58 21.87 11.07
CA ALA A 531 -19.30 22.10 12.49
C ALA A 531 -20.60 22.20 13.31
N PHE A 532 -21.59 22.96 12.82
CA PHE A 532 -22.90 23.06 13.47
C PHE A 532 -23.59 21.70 13.56
N ALA A 533 -23.64 20.95 12.46
CA ALA A 533 -24.26 19.63 12.43
C ALA A 533 -23.57 18.65 13.40
N THR A 534 -22.23 18.66 13.46
CA THR A 534 -21.45 17.85 14.40
C THR A 534 -21.80 18.18 15.85
N LEU A 535 -21.81 19.48 16.22
CA LEU A 535 -22.18 19.92 17.56
C LEU A 535 -23.60 19.55 17.92
N GLN A 536 -24.54 19.69 16.98
CA GLN A 536 -25.96 19.33 17.22
C GLN A 536 -26.10 17.81 17.46
N ILE A 537 -25.43 16.96 16.65
CA ILE A 537 -25.41 15.51 16.85
C ILE A 537 -24.84 15.16 18.23
N LEU A 538 -23.75 15.80 18.63
CA LEU A 538 -23.18 15.61 19.97
C LEU A 538 -24.20 16.00 21.05
N CYS A 539 -24.83 17.15 20.96
CA CYS A 539 -25.84 17.63 21.92
C CYS A 539 -27.03 16.66 22.03
N ASP A 540 -27.49 16.12 20.90
CA ASP A 540 -28.67 15.26 20.86
C ASP A 540 -28.41 13.82 21.35
N ASN A 541 -27.15 13.34 21.26
CA ASN A 541 -26.83 11.93 21.49
C ASN A 541 -25.87 11.70 22.69
N LEU A 542 -25.05 12.70 23.06
CA LEU A 542 -24.10 12.56 24.15
C LEU A 542 -24.84 12.57 25.51
N GLN A 543 -24.62 11.53 26.28
CA GLN A 543 -25.21 11.37 27.61
C GLN A 543 -24.14 11.01 28.62
N PHE A 544 -24.30 11.47 29.87
CA PHE A 544 -23.43 11.01 30.95
C PHE A 544 -23.49 9.49 31.04
N ASN A 545 -22.32 8.85 31.13
CA ASN A 545 -22.18 7.40 31.21
C ASN A 545 -22.93 6.65 30.08
N ILE A 546 -22.75 7.09 28.84
CA ILE A 546 -23.44 6.53 27.65
C ILE A 546 -23.24 5.02 27.52
N CYS A 547 -22.09 4.49 27.94
CA CYS A 547 -21.76 3.06 27.93
C CYS A 547 -22.31 2.31 29.17
N ARG A 548 -22.97 3.01 30.10
CA ARG A 548 -23.54 2.43 31.34
C ARG A 548 -22.51 1.64 32.15
N LEU A 549 -21.35 2.27 32.38
CA LEU A 549 -20.32 1.70 33.22
C LEU A 549 -20.76 1.70 34.68
N GLU A 550 -20.42 0.65 35.42
CA GLU A 550 -20.75 0.51 36.84
C GLU A 550 -19.88 1.41 37.73
N SER A 551 -18.66 1.70 37.28
CA SER A 551 -17.69 2.54 37.98
C SER A 551 -16.87 3.36 37.00
N SER A 552 -16.55 4.59 37.37
CA SER A 552 -15.61 5.46 36.66
C SER A 552 -14.14 5.28 37.14
N TYR A 553 -13.90 4.40 38.09
CA TYR A 553 -12.58 4.17 38.68
C TYR A 553 -11.82 3.00 38.06
N LEU A 554 -12.49 2.20 37.23
CA LEU A 554 -11.86 1.10 36.52
C LEU A 554 -11.14 1.63 35.26
N ALA A 555 -9.98 1.11 35.00
CA ALA A 555 -9.31 1.35 33.70
C ALA A 555 -10.12 0.67 32.57
N ASN A 556 -10.06 1.21 31.36
CA ASN A 556 -10.80 0.66 30.21
C ASN A 556 -10.52 -0.84 29.96
N ALA A 557 -9.29 -1.30 30.23
CA ALA A 557 -8.91 -2.71 30.14
C ALA A 557 -9.57 -3.61 31.19
N GLU A 558 -9.99 -3.03 32.32
CA GLU A 558 -10.62 -3.76 33.44
C GLU A 558 -12.15 -3.84 33.31
N VAL A 559 -12.73 -3.12 32.33
CA VAL A 559 -14.18 -3.17 32.10
C VAL A 559 -14.52 -4.34 31.19
N PRO A 560 -15.16 -5.39 31.69
CA PRO A 560 -15.61 -6.49 30.87
C PRO A 560 -16.61 -5.96 29.83
N ASP A 561 -16.59 -6.51 28.62
CA ASP A 561 -17.51 -6.18 27.51
C ASP A 561 -17.54 -4.70 27.04
N LEU A 562 -16.53 -3.89 27.40
CA LEU A 562 -16.49 -2.47 27.01
C LEU A 562 -16.69 -2.26 25.49
N SER A 563 -16.03 -3.07 24.66
CA SER A 563 -16.15 -3.00 23.20
C SER A 563 -17.58 -3.28 22.71
N GLU A 564 -18.32 -4.17 23.36
CA GLU A 564 -19.72 -4.46 23.04
C GLU A 564 -20.62 -3.33 23.51
N ARG A 565 -20.37 -2.80 24.71
CA ARG A 565 -21.11 -1.64 25.26
C ARG A 565 -20.93 -0.40 24.37
N ILE A 566 -19.72 -0.13 23.88
CA ILE A 566 -19.44 0.96 22.93
C ILE A 566 -20.27 0.74 21.65
N LYS A 567 -20.18 -0.43 21.03
CA LYS A 567 -20.93 -0.76 19.80
C LYS A 567 -22.44 -0.62 19.96
N LYS A 568 -22.96 -0.95 21.15
CA LYS A 568 -24.39 -0.94 21.43
C LYS A 568 -24.92 0.46 21.75
N ASN A 569 -24.16 1.27 22.49
CA ASN A 569 -24.65 2.52 23.07
C ASN A 569 -24.12 3.77 22.34
N ILE A 570 -23.01 3.68 21.62
CA ILE A 570 -22.45 4.79 20.83
C ILE A 570 -22.77 4.56 19.35
N PRO A 571 -23.68 5.34 18.77
CA PRO A 571 -23.99 5.23 17.34
C PRO A 571 -22.77 5.56 16.47
N HIS A 572 -22.67 4.94 15.30
CA HIS A 572 -21.54 5.11 14.38
C HIS A 572 -21.32 6.55 13.88
N HIS A 573 -22.32 7.42 14.05
CA HIS A 573 -22.28 8.84 13.62
C HIS A 573 -21.93 9.80 14.77
N LEU A 574 -21.70 9.30 15.96
CA LEU A 574 -21.27 10.03 17.14
C LEU A 574 -19.76 9.86 17.35
#